data_cc6a29c64fdb8f184fbd965021ba1201
#
_entry.id   cc6a29c64fdb8f184fbd965021ba1201
#
_cell.length_a   1.000
_cell.length_b   1.000
_cell.length_c   1.000
_cell.angle_alpha   90.00
_cell.angle_beta   90.00
_cell.angle_gamma   90.00
#
_symmetry.space_group_name_H-M   'P 1'
#
loop_
_entity.id
_entity.type
_entity.pdbx_description
1 polymer ?
#
loop_
_entity_poly.entity_id
_entity_poly.type
_entity_poly.pdbx_seq_one_letter_code
_entity_poly.pdbx_strand_id
1 'polypeptide(L)' 'MKELVEVIAKALVTHPEAVVVTEKNTDGEILLTLTVDSSDMGKVIGKQGRIAKAIRTVLKAQAVRDDVRVTLDID' A
#
# COMPACT_ATOMS: atom_id res chain seq x y z
N MET A 1 -6.10 -1.65 -7.66
CA MET A 1 -5.13 -0.97 -6.75
C MET A 1 -4.45 -1.91 -5.76
N LYS A 2 -5.17 -2.87 -5.26
CA LYS A 2 -4.62 -3.88 -4.34
C LYS A 2 -3.39 -4.58 -4.94
N GLU A 3 -3.47 -5.00 -6.18
CA GLU A 3 -2.38 -5.72 -6.85
C GLU A 3 -1.13 -4.87 -6.99
N LEU A 4 -1.28 -3.58 -7.21
CA LEU A 4 -0.16 -2.65 -7.29
C LEU A 4 0.60 -2.60 -5.97
N VAL A 5 -0.12 -2.50 -4.86
CA VAL A 5 0.50 -2.48 -3.52
C VAL A 5 1.19 -3.81 -3.24
N GLU A 6 0.57 -4.93 -3.60
CA GLU A 6 1.16 -6.26 -3.43
C GLU A 6 2.49 -6.37 -4.17
N VAL A 7 2.53 -5.96 -5.43
CA VAL A 7 3.74 -6.04 -6.25
C VAL A 7 4.86 -5.20 -5.65
N ILE A 8 4.55 -3.98 -5.25
CA ILE A 8 5.53 -3.07 -4.66
C ILE A 8 6.06 -3.63 -3.34
N ALA A 9 5.16 -4.02 -2.45
CA ALA A 9 5.55 -4.53 -1.14
C ALA A 9 6.40 -5.79 -1.25
N LYS A 10 5.99 -6.74 -2.08
CA LYS A 10 6.74 -7.99 -2.27
C LYS A 10 8.12 -7.77 -2.85
N ALA A 11 8.30 -6.71 -3.64
CA ALA A 11 9.61 -6.36 -4.20
C ALA A 11 10.55 -5.74 -3.16
N LEU A 12 10.02 -5.16 -2.11
CA LEU A 12 10.80 -4.44 -1.10
C LEU A 12 11.15 -5.29 0.11
N VAL A 13 10.31 -6.24 0.49
CA VAL A 13 10.45 -6.98 1.74
C VAL A 13 11.34 -8.21 1.62
N THR A 14 11.82 -8.72 2.76
CA THR A 14 12.57 -9.96 2.83
C THR A 14 11.66 -11.17 3.02
N HIS A 15 10.42 -10.95 3.47
CA HIS A 15 9.42 -12.01 3.69
C HIS A 15 8.18 -11.75 2.83
N PRO A 16 8.28 -11.95 1.50
CA PRO A 16 7.13 -11.67 0.62
C PRO A 16 5.91 -12.53 0.91
N GLU A 17 6.11 -13.72 1.47
CA GLU A 17 5.02 -14.61 1.87
C GLU A 17 4.16 -14.04 3.00
N ALA A 18 4.69 -13.09 3.76
CA ALA A 18 3.97 -12.44 4.84
C ALA A 18 3.20 -11.19 4.38
N VAL A 19 3.34 -10.79 3.13
CA VAL A 19 2.63 -9.62 2.60
C VAL A 19 1.16 -9.96 2.41
N VAL A 20 0.29 -9.18 3.05
CA VAL A 20 -1.16 -9.28 2.90
C VAL A 20 -1.70 -7.89 2.63
N VAL A 21 -2.47 -7.77 1.57
CA VAL A 21 -3.17 -6.50 1.26
C VAL A 21 -4.66 -6.79 1.26
N THR A 22 -5.40 -6.05 2.07
CA THR A 22 -6.85 -6.13 2.07
C THR A 22 -7.42 -4.87 1.44
N GLU A 23 -8.55 -5.00 0.78
CA GLU A 23 -9.23 -3.90 0.14
C GLU A 23 -10.68 -3.87 0.62
N LYS A 24 -11.09 -2.70 1.10
CA LYS A 24 -12.48 -2.45 1.47
C LYS A 24 -12.99 -1.30 0.62
N ASN A 25 -14.06 -1.56 -0.12
CA ASN A 25 -14.63 -0.60 -1.07
C ASN A 25 -16.02 -0.20 -0.60
N THR A 26 -16.25 1.10 -0.39
CA THR A 26 -17.51 1.63 0.09
C THR A 26 -17.78 2.97 -0.60
N ASP A 27 -18.81 3.02 -1.45
CA ASP A 27 -19.30 4.27 -2.07
C ASP A 27 -18.17 5.12 -2.69
N GLY A 28 -17.28 4.48 -3.47
CA GLY A 28 -16.19 5.20 -4.14
C GLY A 28 -15.01 5.50 -3.24
N GLU A 29 -15.01 5.01 -2.01
CA GLU A 29 -13.86 5.09 -1.11
C GLU A 29 -13.24 3.71 -0.98
N ILE A 30 -11.93 3.64 -1.21
CA ILE A 30 -11.17 2.39 -1.14
C ILE A 30 -10.19 2.50 0.01
N LEU A 31 -10.31 1.58 0.96
CA LEU A 31 -9.36 1.45 2.05
C LEU A 31 -8.50 0.23 1.78
N LEU A 32 -7.20 0.45 1.62
CA LEU A 32 -6.21 -0.62 1.48
C LEU A 32 -5.44 -0.72 2.78
N THR A 33 -5.27 -1.94 3.27
CA THR A 33 -4.46 -2.21 4.44
C THR A 33 -3.34 -3.16 4.04
N LEU A 34 -2.11 -2.71 4.20
CA LEU A 34 -0.92 -3.49 3.92
C LEU A 34 -0.34 -4.01 5.22
N THR A 35 -0.21 -5.33 5.32
CA THR A 35 0.43 -6.00 6.45
C THR A 35 1.68 -6.68 5.95
N VAL A 36 2.79 -6.50 6.65
CA VAL A 36 4.06 -7.14 6.36
C VAL A 36 4.63 -7.73 7.63
N ASP A 37 5.67 -8.56 7.49
CA ASP A 37 6.42 -9.04 8.65
C ASP A 37 6.96 -7.83 9.41
N SER A 38 6.93 -7.89 10.74
CA SER A 38 7.37 -6.77 11.59
C SER A 38 8.80 -6.34 11.30
N SER A 39 9.67 -7.28 10.92
CA SER A 39 11.06 -6.98 10.55
C SER A 39 11.17 -6.21 9.24
N ASP A 40 10.12 -6.19 8.43
CA ASP A 40 10.10 -5.53 7.12
C ASP A 40 9.40 -4.18 7.12
N MET A 41 8.84 -3.75 8.26
CA MET A 41 8.09 -2.48 8.32
C MET A 41 8.90 -1.30 7.80
N GLY A 42 10.17 -1.21 8.20
CA GLY A 42 11.03 -0.12 7.75
C GLY A 42 11.25 -0.10 6.24
N LYS A 43 11.12 -1.26 5.58
CA LYS A 43 11.33 -1.38 4.14
C LYS A 43 10.16 -0.84 3.32
N VAL A 44 8.95 -0.85 3.88
CA VAL A 44 7.77 -0.32 3.19
C VAL A 44 7.43 1.09 3.63
N ILE A 45 7.91 1.52 4.79
CA ILE A 45 7.74 2.89 5.27
C ILE A 45 8.87 3.76 4.73
N GLY A 46 10.09 3.29 4.86
CA GLY A 46 11.28 4.01 4.44
C GLY A 46 11.69 5.10 5.41
N LYS A 47 12.86 5.68 5.16
CA LYS A 47 13.40 6.76 5.99
C LYS A 47 12.46 7.96 5.93
N GLN A 48 12.02 8.41 7.09
CA GLN A 48 11.09 9.54 7.23
C GLN A 48 9.76 9.31 6.48
N GLY A 49 9.38 8.04 6.29
CA GLY A 49 8.13 7.70 5.62
C GLY A 49 8.13 7.90 4.11
N ARG A 50 9.30 8.08 3.48
CA ARG A 50 9.39 8.43 2.05
C ARG A 50 8.85 7.36 1.13
N ILE A 51 9.07 6.08 1.45
CA ILE A 51 8.56 4.97 0.61
C ILE A 51 7.03 4.91 0.70
N ALA A 52 6.51 4.95 1.91
CA ALA A 52 5.05 4.95 2.11
C ALA A 52 4.39 6.13 1.42
N LYS A 53 5.01 7.30 1.51
CA LYS A 53 4.51 8.51 0.85
C LYS A 53 4.52 8.35 -0.68
N ALA A 54 5.57 7.76 -1.23
CA ALA A 54 5.66 7.51 -2.66
C ALA A 54 4.56 6.55 -3.13
N ILE A 55 4.33 5.48 -2.38
CA ILE A 55 3.27 4.52 -2.70
C ILE A 55 1.91 5.22 -2.67
N ARG A 56 1.66 6.03 -1.66
CA ARG A 56 0.41 6.79 -1.55
C ARG A 56 0.23 7.77 -2.71
N THR A 57 1.30 8.39 -3.17
CA THR A 57 1.25 9.31 -4.32
C THR A 57 0.82 8.59 -5.59
N VAL A 58 1.38 7.40 -5.84
CA VAL A 58 1.00 6.58 -7.01
C VAL A 58 -0.45 6.16 -6.92
N LEU A 59 -0.89 5.73 -5.74
CA LEU A 59 -2.29 5.33 -5.53
C LEU A 59 -3.26 6.49 -5.76
N LYS A 60 -2.90 7.68 -5.29
CA LYS A 60 -3.72 8.89 -5.51
C LYS A 60 -3.85 9.21 -6.98
N ALA A 61 -2.79 9.08 -7.75
CA ALA A 61 -2.84 9.34 -9.19
C ALA A 61 -3.82 8.38 -9.87
N GLN A 62 -3.77 7.11 -9.51
CA GLN A 62 -4.72 6.14 -10.06
C GLN A 62 -6.15 6.41 -9.59
N ALA A 63 -6.33 6.80 -8.34
CA ALA A 63 -7.64 7.09 -7.77
C ALA A 63 -8.31 8.26 -8.50
N VAL A 64 -7.55 9.30 -8.84
CA VAL A 64 -8.06 10.43 -9.63
C VAL A 64 -8.55 9.98 -11.00
N ARG A 65 -7.79 9.10 -11.66
CA ARG A 65 -8.18 8.55 -12.96
C ARG A 65 -9.45 7.72 -12.88
N ASP A 66 -9.63 6.99 -11.78
CA ASP A 66 -10.78 6.10 -11.59
C ASP A 66 -11.95 6.79 -10.88
N ASP A 67 -11.81 8.07 -10.56
CA ASP A 67 -12.82 8.88 -9.87
C ASP A 67 -13.24 8.26 -8.53
N VAL A 68 -12.24 7.82 -7.75
CA VAL A 68 -12.44 7.26 -6.41
C VAL A 68 -11.46 7.90 -5.44
N ARG A 69 -11.66 7.65 -4.15
CA ARG A 69 -10.72 8.02 -3.10
C ARG A 69 -10.04 6.76 -2.58
N VAL A 70 -8.76 6.87 -2.29
CA VAL A 70 -7.99 5.74 -1.76
C VAL A 70 -7.23 6.17 -0.51
N THR A 71 -7.23 5.29 0.48
CA THR A 71 -6.43 5.44 1.69
C THR A 71 -5.60 4.16 1.85
N LEU A 72 -4.35 4.30 2.20
CA LEU A 72 -3.47 3.16 2.48
C LEU A 72 -3.00 3.23 3.92
N ASP A 73 -3.36 2.21 4.69
CA ASP A 73 -2.84 1.98 6.03
C ASP A 73 -1.76 0.89 5.96
N ILE A 74 -0.67 1.09 6.67
CA ILE A 74 0.41 0.11 6.79
C ILE A 74 0.44 -0.38 8.23
N ASP A 75 0.33 -1.69 8.37
CA ASP A 75 0.13 -2.33 9.66
C ASP A 75 1.31 -3.21 10.06
#